data_adccff1b01b73881d100ab35c21a5a32
#
_entry.id   adccff1b01b73881d100ab35c21a5a32
#
_cell.length_a   1.000
_cell.length_b   1.000
_cell.length_c   1.000
_cell.angle_alpha   90.00
_cell.angle_beta   90.00
_cell.angle_gamma   90.00
#
_symmetry.space_group_name_H-M   'P 1'
#
loop_
_entity.id
_entity.type
_entity.pdbx_description
1 polymer ?
#
loop_
_entity_poly.entity_id
_entity_poly.type
_entity_poly.pdbx_seq_one_letter_code
_entity_poly.pdbx_strand_id
1 'polypeptide(L)'
;NITFDGAGNITVADPIATGSGTLTKTGSGTLTLSAANTYTGATTISAGVAAISNNTSLGTTDAATTIASGAALNVSGGVTVAEAITINGTGVSSNGAIRSTSGDNTFSGLITLGAHSEIQSDDDTLTLNVSSGNAITGTYNLKFDGSGDTTVDDPIATSSGTFTKAGSGTLLLEGTNTFTGNT
;
A
#
# COMPACT_ATOMS: atom_id res chain seq x y z
N ASN A 1 -14.21 -6.96 15.90
CA ASN A 1 -13.17 -5.93 15.67
C ASN A 1 -11.95 -6.27 16.51
N ILE A 2 -10.76 -6.09 15.93
CA ILE A 2 -9.47 -6.27 16.60
C ILE A 2 -8.68 -4.97 16.49
N THR A 3 -8.01 -4.60 17.59
CA THR A 3 -7.09 -3.46 17.59
C THR A 3 -5.73 -3.92 18.09
N PHE A 4 -4.69 -3.59 17.33
CA PHE A 4 -3.30 -3.79 17.69
C PHE A 4 -2.67 -2.44 18.04
N ASP A 5 -2.23 -2.30 19.28
CA ASP A 5 -1.67 -1.06 19.84
C ASP A 5 -0.30 -1.32 20.48
N GLY A 6 0.42 -0.25 20.78
CA GLY A 6 1.71 -0.28 21.47
C GLY A 6 2.89 0.08 20.58
N ALA A 7 4.02 0.41 21.22
CA ALA A 7 5.26 0.75 20.54
C ALA A 7 6.12 -0.48 20.21
N GLY A 8 5.79 -1.63 20.82
CA GLY A 8 6.47 -2.90 20.53
C GLY A 8 5.97 -3.55 19.23
N ASN A 9 6.81 -4.41 18.66
CA ASN A 9 6.43 -5.18 17.48
C ASN A 9 5.55 -6.38 17.88
N ILE A 10 4.53 -6.65 17.06
CA ILE A 10 3.59 -7.74 17.22
C ILE A 10 3.64 -8.60 15.96
N THR A 11 3.71 -9.92 16.14
CA THR A 11 3.62 -10.87 15.03
C THR A 11 2.38 -11.74 15.20
N VAL A 12 1.56 -11.80 14.16
CA VAL A 12 0.41 -12.71 14.06
C VAL A 12 0.67 -13.65 12.88
N ALA A 13 1.05 -14.87 13.21
CA ALA A 13 1.40 -15.90 12.23
C ALA A 13 0.21 -16.81 11.87
N ASP A 14 -0.83 -16.81 12.68
CA ASP A 14 -2.05 -17.59 12.46
C ASP A 14 -3.17 -16.76 11.81
N PRO A 15 -4.09 -17.39 11.07
CA PRO A 15 -5.17 -16.67 10.41
C PRO A 15 -6.11 -15.93 11.37
N ILE A 16 -6.44 -14.68 11.04
CA ILE A 16 -7.49 -13.91 11.68
C ILE A 16 -8.81 -14.15 10.94
N ALA A 17 -9.81 -14.69 11.65
CA ALA A 17 -11.10 -15.08 11.09
C ALA A 17 -12.25 -14.49 11.94
N THR A 18 -12.40 -13.17 11.94
CA THR A 18 -13.40 -12.45 12.74
C THR A 18 -14.69 -12.13 12.00
N GLY A 19 -14.93 -12.78 10.85
CA GLY A 19 -16.09 -12.49 10.01
C GLY A 19 -16.06 -11.02 9.55
N SER A 20 -17.14 -10.27 9.75
CA SER A 20 -17.24 -8.85 9.37
C SER A 20 -16.49 -7.88 10.33
N GLY A 21 -15.73 -8.40 11.28
CA GLY A 21 -14.93 -7.57 12.20
C GLY A 21 -13.80 -6.83 11.49
N THR A 22 -13.56 -5.59 11.91
CA THR A 22 -12.49 -4.73 11.39
C THR A 22 -11.16 -5.01 12.07
N LEU A 23 -10.06 -4.68 11.39
CA LEU A 23 -8.71 -4.65 11.96
C LEU A 23 -8.22 -3.20 12.04
N THR A 24 -7.72 -2.79 13.21
CA THR A 24 -7.12 -1.47 13.40
C THR A 24 -5.72 -1.59 14.00
N LYS A 25 -4.75 -0.95 13.38
CA LYS A 25 -3.37 -0.81 13.88
C LYS A 25 -3.14 0.63 14.34
N THR A 26 -2.94 0.86 15.66
CA THR A 26 -2.82 2.22 16.24
C THR A 26 -1.45 2.54 16.82
N GLY A 27 -0.70 1.58 17.34
CA GLY A 27 0.60 1.84 17.98
C GLY A 27 1.72 2.15 16.97
N SER A 28 2.82 2.74 17.44
CA SER A 28 3.98 3.10 16.63
C SER A 28 4.86 1.92 16.21
N GLY A 29 4.70 0.74 16.82
CA GLY A 29 5.43 -0.47 16.46
C GLY A 29 4.98 -1.09 15.14
N THR A 30 5.59 -2.21 14.77
CA THR A 30 5.24 -2.98 13.59
C THR A 30 4.28 -4.12 13.93
N LEU A 31 3.18 -4.23 13.17
CA LEU A 31 2.32 -5.42 13.16
C LEU A 31 2.67 -6.26 11.94
N THR A 32 3.18 -7.47 12.17
CA THR A 32 3.46 -8.43 11.10
C THR A 32 2.30 -9.42 10.95
N LEU A 33 1.73 -9.47 9.75
CA LEU A 33 0.65 -10.39 9.36
C LEU A 33 1.16 -11.29 8.24
N SER A 34 1.49 -12.56 8.56
CA SER A 34 2.05 -13.49 7.57
C SER A 34 1.06 -14.57 7.12
N ALA A 35 -0.10 -14.65 7.75
CA ALA A 35 -1.13 -15.64 7.43
C ALA A 35 -2.15 -15.11 6.42
N ALA A 36 -2.84 -16.05 5.78
CA ALA A 36 -4.04 -15.78 4.99
C ALA A 36 -5.22 -15.48 5.93
N ASN A 37 -5.59 -14.22 6.04
CA ASN A 37 -6.70 -13.77 6.86
C ASN A 37 -8.02 -13.83 6.07
N THR A 38 -9.12 -14.09 6.78
CA THR A 38 -10.45 -14.28 6.16
C THR A 38 -11.52 -13.32 6.70
N TYR A 39 -11.13 -12.31 7.47
CA TYR A 39 -12.08 -11.28 7.89
C TYR A 39 -12.48 -10.41 6.69
N THR A 40 -13.75 -9.96 6.70
CA THR A 40 -14.35 -9.18 5.60
C THR A 40 -14.52 -7.70 5.95
N GLY A 41 -14.18 -7.31 7.17
CA GLY A 41 -14.25 -5.90 7.60
C GLY A 41 -13.02 -5.10 7.17
N ALA A 42 -13.14 -3.78 7.19
CA ALA A 42 -12.07 -2.88 6.78
C ALA A 42 -10.82 -2.99 7.67
N THR A 43 -9.66 -2.77 7.04
CA THR A 43 -8.38 -2.61 7.74
C THR A 43 -8.00 -1.14 7.81
N THR A 44 -7.60 -0.66 8.99
CA THR A 44 -7.12 0.72 9.19
C THR A 44 -5.74 0.70 9.83
N ILE A 45 -4.76 1.28 9.15
CA ILE A 45 -3.40 1.48 9.68
C ILE A 45 -3.30 2.96 10.09
N SER A 46 -3.54 3.24 11.36
CA SER A 46 -3.60 4.61 11.90
C SER A 46 -2.22 5.14 12.30
N ALA A 47 -1.28 4.26 12.71
CA ALA A 47 0.08 4.62 13.06
C ALA A 47 1.01 3.40 12.97
N GLY A 48 2.33 3.66 12.87
CA GLY A 48 3.37 2.62 12.76
C GLY A 48 3.30 1.88 11.43
N VAL A 49 3.69 0.63 11.44
CA VAL A 49 3.82 -0.20 10.23
C VAL A 49 2.91 -1.43 10.34
N ALA A 50 2.17 -1.73 9.28
CA ALA A 50 1.69 -3.09 9.01
C ALA A 50 2.62 -3.73 7.99
N ALA A 51 3.21 -4.87 8.32
CA ALA A 51 4.08 -5.66 7.44
C ALA A 51 3.35 -6.94 7.02
N ILE A 52 3.22 -7.16 5.72
CA ILE A 52 2.50 -8.30 5.16
C ILE A 52 3.38 -9.14 4.25
N SER A 53 3.13 -10.45 4.23
CA SER A 53 3.83 -11.40 3.37
C SER A 53 2.93 -12.53 2.84
N ASN A 54 1.61 -12.28 2.79
CA ASN A 54 0.63 -13.19 2.19
C ASN A 54 -0.42 -12.35 1.44
N ASN A 55 -0.95 -12.89 0.35
CA ASN A 55 -1.89 -12.17 -0.55
C ASN A 55 -3.15 -11.67 0.17
N THR A 56 -3.62 -12.37 1.19
CA THR A 56 -4.82 -12.01 1.95
C THR A 56 -4.50 -11.60 3.39
N SER A 57 -3.27 -11.14 3.67
CA SER A 57 -2.90 -10.67 5.02
C SER A 57 -3.81 -9.55 5.53
N LEU A 58 -4.38 -8.73 4.63
CA LEU A 58 -5.30 -7.62 4.96
C LEU A 58 -6.78 -8.03 5.02
N GLY A 59 -7.09 -9.34 4.94
CA GLY A 59 -8.44 -9.89 4.88
C GLY A 59 -8.88 -10.19 3.46
N THR A 60 -10.20 -10.17 3.23
CA THR A 60 -10.79 -10.34 1.90
C THR A 60 -10.94 -8.98 1.19
N THR A 61 -11.28 -9.00 -0.10
CA THR A 61 -11.50 -7.78 -0.89
C THR A 61 -12.89 -7.13 -0.68
N ASP A 62 -13.67 -7.60 0.30
CA ASP A 62 -15.02 -7.07 0.57
C ASP A 62 -15.02 -5.65 1.16
N ALA A 63 -13.91 -5.26 1.81
CA ALA A 63 -13.72 -3.91 2.33
C ALA A 63 -12.30 -3.42 2.03
N ALA A 64 -12.10 -2.11 2.05
CA ALA A 64 -10.83 -1.49 1.71
C ALA A 64 -9.92 -1.32 2.92
N THR A 65 -8.61 -1.21 2.65
CA THR A 65 -7.61 -0.78 3.64
C THR A 65 -7.36 0.73 3.55
N THR A 66 -7.28 1.39 4.71
CA THR A 66 -6.89 2.81 4.79
C THR A 66 -5.59 2.95 5.56
N ILE A 67 -4.62 3.66 4.97
CA ILE A 67 -3.34 3.99 5.58
C ILE A 67 -3.35 5.49 5.91
N ALA A 68 -3.29 5.82 7.19
CA ALA A 68 -3.28 7.21 7.66
C ALA A 68 -1.92 7.88 7.41
N SER A 69 -1.91 9.21 7.44
CA SER A 69 -0.66 9.98 7.33
C SER A 69 0.31 9.61 8.47
N GLY A 70 1.56 9.31 8.11
CA GLY A 70 2.60 8.86 9.05
C GLY A 70 2.53 7.37 9.39
N ALA A 71 1.59 6.61 8.83
CA ALA A 71 1.56 5.15 8.89
C ALA A 71 2.06 4.54 7.58
N ALA A 72 2.45 3.26 7.59
CA ALA A 72 2.93 2.57 6.40
C ALA A 72 2.42 1.12 6.30
N LEU A 73 2.23 0.68 5.07
CA LEU A 73 2.07 -0.72 4.70
C LEU A 73 3.35 -1.21 4.03
N ASN A 74 4.07 -2.12 4.67
CA ASN A 74 5.21 -2.79 4.08
C ASN A 74 4.78 -4.13 3.49
N VAL A 75 5.20 -4.40 2.26
CA VAL A 75 4.92 -5.67 1.56
C VAL A 75 6.22 -6.38 1.20
N SER A 76 6.21 -7.71 1.29
CA SER A 76 7.37 -8.53 0.96
C SER A 76 6.99 -9.93 0.52
N GLY A 77 7.90 -10.62 -0.19
CA GLY A 77 7.77 -12.04 -0.47
C GLY A 77 6.99 -12.39 -1.73
N GLY A 78 6.83 -11.45 -2.67
CA GLY A 78 6.17 -11.71 -3.96
C GLY A 78 4.65 -11.85 -3.83
N VAL A 79 4.03 -11.00 -3.00
CA VAL A 79 2.58 -11.04 -2.75
C VAL A 79 1.80 -10.26 -3.79
N THR A 80 0.57 -10.71 -4.05
CA THR A 80 -0.43 -9.96 -4.82
C THR A 80 -1.51 -9.43 -3.89
N VAL A 81 -1.57 -8.12 -3.71
CA VAL A 81 -2.59 -7.43 -2.90
C VAL A 81 -3.72 -6.99 -3.83
N ALA A 82 -4.86 -7.68 -3.73
CA ALA A 82 -6.03 -7.39 -4.58
C ALA A 82 -7.01 -6.40 -3.95
N GLU A 83 -6.79 -6.03 -2.70
CA GLU A 83 -7.66 -5.13 -1.96
C GLU A 83 -7.47 -3.67 -2.40
N ALA A 84 -8.57 -2.92 -2.46
CA ALA A 84 -8.51 -1.48 -2.68
C ALA A 84 -7.88 -0.77 -1.47
N ILE A 85 -6.97 0.18 -1.74
CA ILE A 85 -6.22 0.86 -0.68
C ILE A 85 -6.33 2.37 -0.83
N THR A 86 -6.64 3.05 0.28
CA THR A 86 -6.50 4.51 0.37
C THR A 86 -5.23 4.86 1.12
N ILE A 87 -4.35 5.64 0.51
CA ILE A 87 -3.08 6.08 1.11
C ILE A 87 -3.07 7.57 1.41
N ASN A 88 -2.47 7.93 2.55
CA ASN A 88 -2.28 9.31 2.97
C ASN A 88 -0.85 9.52 3.48
N GLY A 89 -0.17 10.52 2.94
CA GLY A 89 1.17 10.90 3.40
C GLY A 89 2.31 10.06 2.82
N THR A 90 3.48 10.30 3.36
CA THR A 90 4.75 9.72 2.88
C THR A 90 5.21 8.51 3.70
N GLY A 91 4.34 7.97 4.55
CA GLY A 91 4.68 6.82 5.39
C GLY A 91 5.48 7.16 6.65
N VAL A 92 5.93 6.13 7.33
CA VAL A 92 6.82 6.26 8.48
C VAL A 92 8.20 6.74 8.02
N SER A 93 8.69 7.82 8.59
CA SER A 93 9.99 8.44 8.27
C SER A 93 10.16 8.80 6.78
N SER A 94 9.07 9.07 6.07
CA SER A 94 9.06 9.38 4.64
C SER A 94 9.70 8.26 3.76
N ASN A 95 9.37 7.02 4.07
CA ASN A 95 9.82 5.83 3.34
C ASN A 95 8.66 5.13 2.61
N GLY A 96 7.65 5.89 2.18
CA GLY A 96 6.48 5.38 1.48
C GLY A 96 5.31 5.01 2.40
N ALA A 97 4.10 5.47 2.06
CA ALA A 97 2.87 4.97 2.68
C ALA A 97 2.62 3.50 2.28
N ILE A 98 2.97 3.15 1.04
CA ILE A 98 3.17 1.78 0.58
C ILE A 98 4.68 1.61 0.34
N ARG A 99 5.24 0.53 0.87
CA ARG A 99 6.65 0.20 0.71
C ARG A 99 6.83 -1.26 0.35
N SER A 100 7.32 -1.53 -0.86
CA SER A 100 7.79 -2.86 -1.27
C SER A 100 9.21 -3.06 -0.76
N THR A 101 9.43 -4.03 0.13
CA THR A 101 10.73 -4.19 0.80
C THR A 101 11.57 -5.31 0.21
N SER A 102 10.94 -6.32 -0.41
CA SER A 102 11.62 -7.40 -1.12
C SER A 102 10.62 -8.30 -1.85
N GLY A 103 11.08 -8.96 -2.92
CA GLY A 103 10.28 -9.82 -3.78
C GLY A 103 9.42 -9.03 -4.76
N ASP A 104 9.11 -9.63 -5.90
CA ASP A 104 8.25 -9.02 -6.93
C ASP A 104 6.81 -8.95 -6.44
N ASN A 105 6.44 -7.82 -5.84
CA ASN A 105 5.11 -7.62 -5.26
C ASN A 105 4.17 -6.93 -6.26
N THR A 106 2.89 -7.27 -6.21
CA THR A 106 1.87 -6.70 -7.09
C THR A 106 0.71 -6.11 -6.29
N PHE A 107 0.27 -4.91 -6.64
CA PHE A 107 -1.03 -4.37 -6.25
C PHE A 107 -1.98 -4.48 -7.42
N SER A 108 -3.01 -5.34 -7.29
CA SER A 108 -4.06 -5.51 -8.29
C SER A 108 -5.39 -4.87 -7.87
N GLY A 109 -5.43 -4.23 -6.71
CA GLY A 109 -6.51 -3.37 -6.25
C GLY A 109 -6.22 -1.89 -6.54
N LEU A 110 -7.28 -1.10 -6.70
CA LEU A 110 -7.19 0.35 -6.89
C LEU A 110 -6.48 1.03 -5.70
N ILE A 111 -5.52 1.90 -6.00
CA ILE A 111 -4.91 2.80 -5.01
C ILE A 111 -5.55 4.19 -5.14
N THR A 112 -6.10 4.70 -4.05
CA THR A 112 -6.68 6.04 -3.99
C THR A 112 -5.81 6.96 -3.15
N LEU A 113 -5.42 8.11 -3.70
CA LEU A 113 -4.71 9.14 -2.94
C LEU A 113 -5.72 9.97 -2.14
N GLY A 114 -5.70 9.86 -0.82
CA GLY A 114 -6.48 10.69 0.09
C GLY A 114 -5.73 11.95 0.54
N ALA A 115 -4.41 11.99 0.32
CA ALA A 115 -3.51 13.13 0.54
C ALA A 115 -2.29 13.02 -0.38
N HIS A 116 -1.37 14.00 -0.33
CA HIS A 116 -0.05 13.86 -0.97
C HIS A 116 0.64 12.62 -0.45
N SER A 117 1.06 11.73 -1.35
CA SER A 117 1.49 10.39 -0.95
C SER A 117 2.74 9.91 -1.67
N GLU A 118 3.41 8.96 -1.04
CA GLU A 118 4.62 8.32 -1.55
C GLU A 118 4.45 6.80 -1.57
N ILE A 119 4.89 6.20 -2.67
CA ILE A 119 5.03 4.75 -2.86
C ILE A 119 6.51 4.46 -3.08
N GLN A 120 7.06 3.48 -2.36
CA GLN A 120 8.49 3.16 -2.44
C GLN A 120 8.70 1.68 -2.77
N SER A 121 9.67 1.40 -3.65
CA SER A 121 10.23 0.07 -3.88
C SER A 121 11.70 0.07 -3.44
N ASP A 122 12.05 -0.75 -2.45
CA ASP A 122 13.43 -0.83 -1.94
C ASP A 122 14.28 -1.79 -2.76
N ASP A 123 13.68 -2.92 -3.18
CA ASP A 123 14.34 -4.02 -3.87
C ASP A 123 13.34 -4.72 -4.80
N ASP A 124 13.82 -5.45 -5.79
CA ASP A 124 13.03 -6.16 -6.78
C ASP A 124 12.01 -5.25 -7.51
N THR A 125 10.91 -5.79 -8.03
CA THR A 125 9.92 -5.03 -8.78
C THR A 125 8.61 -4.90 -8.02
N LEU A 126 8.12 -3.66 -7.87
CA LEU A 126 6.74 -3.38 -7.49
C LEU A 126 5.89 -3.17 -8.73
N THR A 127 4.86 -3.99 -8.93
CA THR A 127 3.92 -3.86 -10.05
C THR A 127 2.57 -3.34 -9.57
N LEU A 128 2.02 -2.34 -10.26
CA LEU A 128 0.65 -1.86 -10.09
C LEU A 128 -0.14 -2.24 -11.35
N ASN A 129 -1.01 -3.26 -11.22
CA ASN A 129 -1.74 -3.85 -12.35
C ASN A 129 -3.15 -4.21 -11.89
N VAL A 130 -4.13 -3.39 -12.24
CA VAL A 130 -5.55 -3.64 -11.94
C VAL A 130 -6.25 -4.33 -13.11
N SER A 131 -7.29 -5.08 -12.83
CA SER A 131 -8.01 -5.81 -13.89
C SER A 131 -8.77 -4.89 -14.86
N SER A 132 -9.05 -3.67 -14.45
CA SER A 132 -9.70 -2.63 -15.27
C SER A 132 -9.66 -1.28 -14.57
N GLY A 133 -9.61 -0.20 -15.34
CA GLY A 133 -9.67 1.17 -14.83
C GLY A 133 -8.29 1.76 -14.57
N ASN A 134 -8.14 2.51 -13.50
CA ASN A 134 -6.90 3.17 -13.14
C ASN A 134 -6.20 2.42 -12.02
N ALA A 135 -4.89 2.27 -12.08
CA ALA A 135 -4.09 1.76 -10.97
C ALA A 135 -4.11 2.74 -9.79
N ILE A 136 -4.02 4.02 -10.08
CA ILE A 136 -4.01 5.08 -9.06
C ILE A 136 -4.98 6.20 -9.45
N THR A 137 -5.77 6.67 -8.46
CA THR A 137 -6.68 7.82 -8.59
C THR A 137 -6.49 8.82 -7.47
N GLY A 138 -6.99 10.04 -7.67
CA GLY A 138 -6.98 11.12 -6.66
C GLY A 138 -6.64 12.47 -7.28
N THR A 139 -6.47 13.50 -6.43
CA THR A 139 -6.13 14.86 -6.87
C THR A 139 -4.88 15.41 -6.19
N TYR A 140 -4.13 14.54 -5.54
CA TYR A 140 -2.97 14.87 -4.72
C TYR A 140 -1.66 14.53 -5.43
N ASN A 141 -0.56 15.06 -4.91
CA ASN A 141 0.77 14.76 -5.42
C ASN A 141 1.14 13.29 -5.14
N LEU A 142 1.80 12.68 -6.11
CA LEU A 142 2.30 11.31 -6.03
C LEU A 142 3.81 11.31 -6.26
N LYS A 143 4.52 10.68 -5.34
CA LYS A 143 5.95 10.41 -5.47
C LYS A 143 6.18 8.90 -5.53
N PHE A 144 6.98 8.47 -6.48
CA PHE A 144 7.62 7.15 -6.48
C PHE A 144 9.09 7.30 -6.09
N ASP A 145 9.56 6.45 -5.16
CA ASP A 145 10.93 6.47 -4.64
C ASP A 145 11.49 5.05 -4.50
N GLY A 146 12.75 4.95 -4.12
CA GLY A 146 13.44 3.72 -3.79
C GLY A 146 14.50 3.31 -4.79
N SER A 147 15.20 2.22 -4.47
CA SER A 147 16.25 1.60 -5.29
C SER A 147 15.75 0.43 -6.12
N GLY A 148 14.62 -0.17 -5.75
CA GLY A 148 13.90 -1.17 -6.53
C GLY A 148 13.09 -0.56 -7.67
N ASP A 149 12.72 -1.37 -8.62
CA ASP A 149 11.98 -0.93 -9.79
C ASP A 149 10.46 -0.85 -9.50
N THR A 150 9.76 -0.03 -10.26
CA THR A 150 8.30 0.04 -10.21
C THR A 150 7.75 0.03 -11.63
N THR A 151 6.76 -0.83 -11.90
CA THR A 151 5.99 -0.85 -13.14
C THR A 151 4.54 -0.51 -12.85
N VAL A 152 3.97 0.40 -13.63
CA VAL A 152 2.55 0.76 -13.54
C VAL A 152 1.92 0.46 -14.89
N ASP A 153 1.22 -0.67 -14.97
CA ASP A 153 0.65 -1.18 -16.23
C ASP A 153 -0.62 -0.41 -16.64
N ASP A 154 -1.32 0.14 -15.65
CA ASP A 154 -2.61 0.82 -15.83
C ASP A 154 -2.51 2.33 -15.57
N PRO A 155 -3.50 3.13 -16.04
CA PRO A 155 -3.40 4.57 -15.94
C PRO A 155 -3.28 5.12 -14.51
N ILE A 156 -2.45 6.16 -14.36
CA ILE A 156 -2.42 7.05 -13.20
C ILE A 156 -3.30 8.26 -13.52
N ALA A 157 -4.33 8.49 -12.70
CA ALA A 157 -5.32 9.55 -12.87
C ALA A 157 -5.35 10.47 -11.64
N THR A 158 -4.27 11.22 -11.41
CA THR A 158 -4.13 12.12 -10.25
C THR A 158 -4.48 13.57 -10.55
N SER A 159 -5.19 13.83 -11.65
CA SER A 159 -5.63 15.18 -12.04
C SER A 159 -4.47 16.20 -12.03
N SER A 160 -4.60 17.31 -11.26
CA SER A 160 -3.59 18.36 -11.14
C SER A 160 -2.48 18.07 -10.12
N GLY A 161 -2.49 16.94 -9.48
CA GLY A 161 -1.41 16.55 -8.56
C GLY A 161 -0.06 16.45 -9.29
N THR A 162 1.02 16.92 -8.66
CA THR A 162 2.36 16.77 -9.21
C THR A 162 2.79 15.30 -9.14
N PHE A 163 3.55 14.88 -10.15
CA PHE A 163 4.11 13.56 -10.23
C PHE A 163 5.64 13.65 -10.08
N THR A 164 6.22 12.87 -9.19
CA THR A 164 7.67 12.89 -8.93
C THR A 164 8.23 11.49 -8.94
N LYS A 165 9.31 11.27 -9.70
CA LYS A 165 10.16 10.10 -9.55
C LYS A 165 11.44 10.51 -8.82
N ALA A 166 11.77 9.81 -7.74
CA ALA A 166 13.01 9.92 -6.99
C ALA A 166 13.66 8.54 -6.85
N GLY A 167 14.77 8.46 -6.11
CA GLY A 167 15.53 7.21 -5.96
C GLY A 167 16.19 6.72 -7.25
N SER A 168 16.96 5.64 -7.14
CA SER A 168 17.79 5.09 -8.22
C SER A 168 17.09 4.02 -9.06
N GLY A 169 16.01 3.42 -8.56
CA GLY A 169 15.25 2.41 -9.29
C GLY A 169 14.53 2.98 -10.51
N THR A 170 14.15 2.12 -11.44
CA THR A 170 13.41 2.49 -12.66
C THR A 170 11.92 2.63 -12.35
N LEU A 171 11.26 3.60 -12.98
CA LEU A 171 9.81 3.67 -13.04
C LEU A 171 9.36 3.53 -14.49
N LEU A 172 8.62 2.45 -14.78
CA LEU A 172 7.98 2.22 -16.08
C LEU A 172 6.49 2.54 -15.97
N LEU A 173 5.99 3.37 -16.87
CA LEU A 173 4.57 3.73 -16.98
C LEU A 173 4.04 3.24 -18.33
N GLU A 174 3.21 2.20 -18.32
CA GLU A 174 2.65 1.58 -19.55
C GLU A 174 1.23 2.07 -19.85
N GLY A 175 0.48 2.49 -18.81
CA GLY A 175 -0.88 2.99 -18.96
C GLY A 175 -0.98 4.34 -19.65
N THR A 176 -2.16 4.64 -20.21
CA THR A 176 -2.50 5.98 -20.75
C THR A 176 -2.79 6.93 -19.59
N ASN A 177 -1.75 7.58 -19.07
CA ASN A 177 -1.82 8.44 -17.90
C ASN A 177 -2.57 9.74 -18.18
N THR A 178 -3.37 10.21 -17.22
CA THR A 178 -4.24 11.41 -17.36
C THR A 178 -3.96 12.49 -16.33
N PHE A 179 -2.84 12.43 -15.62
CA PHE A 179 -2.43 13.52 -14.73
C PHE A 179 -2.01 14.74 -15.55
N THR A 180 -2.34 15.93 -15.05
CA THR A 180 -2.07 17.22 -15.69
C THR A 180 -1.11 18.10 -14.86
N GLY A 181 -0.72 17.64 -13.68
CA GLY A 181 0.28 18.30 -12.83
C GLY A 181 1.69 18.20 -13.41
N ASN A 182 2.60 18.98 -12.86
CA ASN A 182 4.01 18.97 -13.25
C ASN A 182 4.64 17.58 -12.95
N THR A 183 5.64 17.23 -13.76
CA THR A 183 6.48 16.02 -13.61
C THR A 183 7.94 16.42 -13.47
#